data_9d5d7c20919d4938c9eae1405c368484
#
_entry.id   9d5d7c20919d4938c9eae1405c368484
#
_cell.length_a   1.000
_cell.length_b   1.000
_cell.length_c   1.000
_cell.angle_alpha   90.00
_cell.angle_beta   90.00
_cell.angle_gamma   90.00
#
_symmetry.space_group_name_H-M   'P 1'
#
loop_
_entity.id
_entity.type
_entity.pdbx_description
1 polymer ?
#
loop_
_entity_poly.entity_id
_entity_poly.type
_entity_poly.pdbx_seq_one_letter_code
_entity_poly.pdbx_strand_id
1 'polypeptide(L)'
;MDYHTEAPAVIRDFLVYHEAIHAHSKRAVDEYYLDLRNFFRYLKLSRRMVPADTPLDGISIQDVDLELVRSVKLSDVYAYMSYLSRDRAIHPGSSDEHYGLNAASRARKVATIRSFYKYLANKAKLIPDNPMQDLDSPRLKKSLPRYLDLEESLELLDSVDGANQTRDYCILTLFLNCGLRISELVGLNVTDVRDDQLRVLGKGNKERILFLNSACQKA
;
A
#
# COMPACT_ATOMS: atom_id res chain seq x y z
N MET A 1 0.42 -9.51 -10.98
CA MET A 1 0.57 -10.64 -10.04
C MET A 1 -0.76 -11.38 -10.03
N ASP A 2 -0.73 -12.70 -10.18
CA ASP A 2 -1.97 -13.49 -10.22
C ASP A 2 -2.13 -14.30 -8.92
N TYR A 3 -2.71 -13.67 -7.92
CA TYR A 3 -2.94 -14.33 -6.63
C TYR A 3 -3.96 -15.49 -6.74
N HIS A 4 -4.76 -15.55 -7.80
CA HIS A 4 -5.71 -16.63 -8.00
C HIS A 4 -5.02 -17.99 -8.18
N THR A 5 -3.83 -17.98 -8.79
CA THR A 5 -3.03 -19.18 -9.03
C THR A 5 -1.93 -19.38 -7.99
N GLU A 6 -1.36 -18.30 -7.45
CA GLU A 6 -0.20 -18.35 -6.55
C GLU A 6 -0.60 -18.47 -5.07
N ALA A 7 -1.76 -17.96 -4.66
CA ALA A 7 -2.16 -17.96 -3.26
C ALA A 7 -2.76 -19.31 -2.83
N PRO A 8 -2.44 -19.83 -1.64
CA PRO A 8 -3.13 -20.96 -1.05
C PRO A 8 -4.61 -20.62 -0.81
N ALA A 9 -5.47 -21.65 -0.79
CA ALA A 9 -6.93 -21.49 -0.74
C ALA A 9 -7.38 -20.54 0.39
N VAL A 10 -6.86 -20.69 1.59
CA VAL A 10 -7.24 -19.89 2.76
C VAL A 10 -6.92 -18.39 2.60
N ILE A 11 -5.85 -18.06 1.89
CA ILE A 11 -5.47 -16.67 1.60
C ILE A 11 -6.30 -16.16 0.40
N ARG A 12 -6.47 -16.97 -0.63
CA ARG A 12 -7.26 -16.63 -1.81
C ARG A 12 -8.69 -16.25 -1.45
N ASP A 13 -9.36 -17.02 -0.60
CA ASP A 13 -10.72 -16.75 -0.15
C ASP A 13 -10.84 -15.39 0.57
N PHE A 14 -9.85 -15.05 1.39
CA PHE A 14 -9.76 -13.73 2.02
C PHE A 14 -9.60 -12.61 0.98
N LEU A 15 -8.75 -12.79 -0.03
CA LEU A 15 -8.53 -11.79 -1.06
C LEU A 15 -9.78 -11.59 -1.94
N VAL A 16 -10.42 -12.68 -2.35
CA VAL A 16 -11.70 -12.66 -3.08
C VAL A 16 -12.79 -11.94 -2.26
N TYR A 17 -12.87 -12.20 -0.96
CA TYR A 17 -13.82 -11.51 -0.09
C TYR A 17 -13.59 -9.98 -0.09
N HIS A 18 -12.33 -9.53 -0.04
CA HIS A 18 -12.02 -8.11 -0.08
C HIS A 18 -12.25 -7.48 -1.46
N GLU A 19 -12.00 -8.21 -2.54
CA GLU A 19 -12.25 -7.76 -3.90
C GLU A 19 -13.75 -7.68 -4.20
N ALA A 20 -14.46 -8.79 -4.00
CA ALA A 20 -15.86 -8.92 -4.43
C ALA A 20 -16.86 -8.23 -3.49
N ILE A 21 -16.64 -8.29 -2.17
CA ILE A 21 -17.58 -7.77 -1.17
C ILE A 21 -17.27 -6.36 -0.71
N HIS A 22 -15.99 -6.06 -0.52
CA HIS A 22 -15.56 -4.71 -0.09
C HIS A 22 -15.18 -3.78 -1.25
N ALA A 23 -15.23 -4.27 -2.49
CA ALA A 23 -14.86 -3.53 -3.69
C ALA A 23 -13.49 -2.81 -3.57
N HIS A 24 -12.55 -3.48 -2.90
CA HIS A 24 -11.19 -2.96 -2.82
C HIS A 24 -10.55 -2.96 -4.21
N SER A 25 -9.75 -1.93 -4.49
CA SER A 25 -9.02 -1.89 -5.76
C SER A 25 -8.07 -3.07 -5.88
N LYS A 26 -7.83 -3.54 -7.12
CA LYS A 26 -6.86 -4.60 -7.41
C LYS A 26 -5.51 -4.37 -6.71
N ARG A 27 -5.01 -3.14 -6.74
CA ARG A 27 -3.76 -2.77 -6.05
C ARG A 27 -3.82 -3.03 -4.54
N ALA A 28 -4.95 -2.73 -3.89
CA ALA A 28 -5.09 -2.98 -2.45
C ALA A 28 -5.12 -4.48 -2.12
N VAL A 29 -5.75 -5.27 -2.97
CA VAL A 29 -5.79 -6.74 -2.84
C VAL A 29 -4.41 -7.35 -3.08
N ASP A 30 -3.67 -6.87 -4.10
CA ASP A 30 -2.28 -7.27 -4.36
C ASP A 30 -1.37 -6.96 -3.16
N GLU A 31 -1.54 -5.80 -2.52
CA GLU A 31 -0.78 -5.45 -1.31
C GLU A 31 -1.11 -6.37 -0.12
N TYR A 32 -2.37 -6.75 0.07
CA TYR A 32 -2.75 -7.75 1.08
C TYR A 32 -2.08 -9.10 0.82
N TYR A 33 -2.09 -9.54 -0.45
CA TYR A 33 -1.40 -10.78 -0.83
C TYR A 33 0.09 -10.72 -0.53
N LEU A 34 0.77 -9.65 -0.95
CA LEU A 34 2.20 -9.45 -0.69
C LEU A 34 2.55 -9.45 0.80
N ASP A 35 1.71 -8.82 1.62
CA ASP A 35 1.94 -8.77 3.06
C ASP A 35 1.79 -10.15 3.71
N LEU A 36 0.74 -10.90 3.36
CA LEU A 36 0.54 -12.26 3.86
C LEU A 36 1.59 -13.23 3.33
N ARG A 37 1.96 -13.14 2.06
CA ARG A 37 3.04 -13.93 1.46
C ARG A 37 4.34 -13.75 2.24
N ASN A 38 4.72 -12.51 2.49
CA ASN A 38 5.95 -12.20 3.22
C ASN A 38 5.89 -12.68 4.68
N PHE A 39 4.74 -12.59 5.33
CA PHE A 39 4.56 -13.09 6.68
C PHE A 39 4.71 -14.61 6.74
N PHE A 40 4.03 -15.37 5.88
CA PHE A 40 4.11 -16.82 5.88
C PHE A 40 5.47 -17.35 5.42
N ARG A 41 6.16 -16.66 4.51
CA ARG A 41 7.56 -16.95 4.16
C ARG A 41 8.48 -16.83 5.37
N TYR A 42 8.38 -15.71 6.09
CA TYR A 42 9.11 -15.52 7.33
C TYR A 42 8.78 -16.58 8.37
N LEU A 43 7.52 -16.91 8.55
CA LEU A 43 7.06 -17.91 9.50
C LEU A 43 7.65 -19.30 9.20
N LYS A 44 7.64 -19.72 7.93
CA LYS A 44 8.24 -20.99 7.50
C LYS A 44 9.74 -21.01 7.75
N LEU A 45 10.45 -19.93 7.45
CA LEU A 45 11.89 -19.82 7.70
C LEU A 45 12.20 -19.87 9.20
N SER A 46 11.52 -19.06 10.00
CA SER A 46 11.74 -18.98 11.45
C SER A 46 11.41 -20.28 12.20
N ARG A 47 10.44 -21.04 11.70
CA ARG A 47 10.08 -22.36 12.23
C ARG A 47 10.87 -23.51 11.64
N ARG A 48 11.89 -23.23 10.82
CA ARG A 48 12.75 -24.22 10.15
C ARG A 48 11.95 -25.25 9.31
N MET A 49 10.85 -24.80 8.70
CA MET A 49 10.06 -25.60 7.75
C MET A 49 10.74 -25.67 6.37
N VAL A 50 11.73 -24.83 6.16
CA VAL A 50 12.63 -24.78 5.00
C VAL A 50 14.06 -24.62 5.47
N PRO A 51 15.10 -24.99 4.66
CA PRO A 51 16.50 -24.77 5.01
C PRO A 51 16.78 -23.32 5.41
N ALA A 52 17.66 -23.11 6.38
CA ALA A 52 17.92 -21.78 6.96
C ALA A 52 18.57 -20.78 5.98
N ASP A 53 19.23 -21.29 4.97
CA ASP A 53 19.89 -20.55 3.89
C ASP A 53 18.96 -20.22 2.71
N THR A 54 17.69 -20.66 2.76
CA THR A 54 16.73 -20.38 1.69
C THR A 54 16.40 -18.89 1.63
N PRO A 55 16.63 -18.22 0.48
CA PRO A 55 16.25 -16.82 0.32
C PRO A 55 14.74 -16.63 0.55
N LEU A 56 14.37 -15.61 1.33
CA LEU A 56 12.98 -15.38 1.71
C LEU A 56 12.04 -15.29 0.48
N ASP A 57 12.53 -14.68 -0.59
CA ASP A 57 11.73 -14.50 -1.83
C ASP A 57 11.56 -15.81 -2.61
N GLY A 58 12.38 -16.82 -2.39
CA GLY A 58 12.27 -18.14 -2.99
C GLY A 58 11.33 -19.09 -2.25
N ILE A 59 10.88 -18.77 -1.03
CA ILE A 59 10.03 -19.66 -0.26
C ILE A 59 8.61 -19.68 -0.84
N SER A 60 8.13 -20.86 -1.24
CA SER A 60 6.73 -21.06 -1.63
C SER A 60 5.81 -21.00 -0.42
N ILE A 61 4.60 -20.45 -0.63
CA ILE A 61 3.51 -20.46 0.37
C ILE A 61 2.31 -21.27 -0.07
N GLN A 62 2.39 -22.00 -1.17
CA GLN A 62 1.25 -22.78 -1.72
C GLN A 62 0.79 -23.89 -0.79
N ASP A 63 1.68 -24.37 0.06
CA ASP A 63 1.44 -25.39 1.08
C ASP A 63 0.94 -24.82 2.42
N VAL A 64 0.68 -23.51 2.50
CA VAL A 64 0.08 -22.90 3.70
C VAL A 64 -1.38 -23.33 3.80
N ASP A 65 -1.65 -24.21 4.72
CA ASP A 65 -2.97 -24.75 5.02
C ASP A 65 -3.60 -24.12 6.26
N LEU A 66 -4.80 -24.56 6.59
CA LEU A 66 -5.53 -24.07 7.76
C LEU A 66 -4.86 -24.49 9.07
N GLU A 67 -4.15 -25.62 9.12
CA GLU A 67 -3.44 -26.10 10.29
C GLU A 67 -2.29 -25.16 10.65
N LEU A 68 -1.45 -24.82 9.66
CA LEU A 68 -0.39 -23.84 9.82
C LEU A 68 -0.94 -22.48 10.27
N VAL A 69 -2.05 -22.02 9.63
CA VAL A 69 -2.69 -20.74 9.99
C VAL A 69 -3.19 -20.74 11.42
N ARG A 70 -3.81 -21.83 11.90
CA ARG A 70 -4.29 -21.99 13.28
C ARG A 70 -3.15 -22.02 14.30
N SER A 71 -2.00 -22.53 13.91
CA SER A 71 -0.83 -22.64 14.79
C SER A 71 -0.13 -21.32 15.09
N VAL A 72 -0.47 -20.24 14.37
CA VAL A 72 0.16 -18.92 14.52
C VAL A 72 -0.30 -18.26 15.83
N LYS A 73 0.69 -17.78 16.58
CA LYS A 73 0.50 -17.07 17.84
C LYS A 73 0.86 -15.60 17.70
N LEU A 74 0.39 -14.78 18.64
CA LEU A 74 0.75 -13.36 18.72
C LEU A 74 2.27 -13.14 18.79
N SER A 75 2.99 -14.04 19.46
CA SER A 75 4.46 -14.04 19.55
C SER A 75 5.16 -14.18 18.18
N ASP A 76 4.58 -14.95 17.25
CA ASP A 76 5.14 -15.08 15.89
C ASP A 76 5.05 -13.75 15.14
N VAL A 77 3.94 -13.02 15.32
CA VAL A 77 3.78 -11.71 14.70
C VAL A 77 4.73 -10.68 15.31
N TYR A 78 4.95 -10.72 16.63
CA TYR A 78 5.95 -9.86 17.26
C TYR A 78 7.38 -10.17 16.80
N ALA A 79 7.74 -11.44 16.64
CA ALA A 79 9.02 -11.85 16.07
C ALA A 79 9.18 -11.34 14.62
N TYR A 80 8.11 -11.47 13.82
CA TYR A 80 8.10 -10.91 12.45
C TYR A 80 8.26 -9.39 12.46
N MET A 81 7.60 -8.66 13.36
CA MET A 81 7.77 -7.21 13.47
C MET A 81 9.19 -6.82 13.90
N SER A 82 9.83 -7.58 14.76
CA SER A 82 11.24 -7.40 15.12
C SER A 82 12.15 -7.57 13.90
N TYR A 83 11.98 -8.66 13.16
CA TYR A 83 12.68 -8.89 11.90
C TYR A 83 12.50 -7.73 10.90
N LEU A 84 11.26 -7.31 10.67
CA LEU A 84 10.95 -6.20 9.76
C LEU A 84 11.57 -4.87 10.20
N SER A 85 11.84 -4.72 11.48
CA SER A 85 12.36 -3.45 12.03
C SER A 85 13.88 -3.36 12.02
N ARG A 86 14.58 -4.49 11.96
CA ARG A 86 16.04 -4.56 12.17
C ARG A 86 16.78 -5.29 11.07
N ASP A 87 16.25 -6.43 10.63
CA ASP A 87 17.03 -7.41 9.88
C ASP A 87 16.64 -7.46 8.40
N ARG A 88 15.45 -6.95 8.04
CA ARG A 88 15.01 -6.97 6.66
C ARG A 88 15.83 -6.00 5.82
N ALA A 89 16.56 -6.52 4.83
CA ALA A 89 17.24 -5.71 3.84
C ALA A 89 16.23 -5.00 2.92
N ILE A 90 16.49 -3.74 2.66
CA ILE A 90 15.75 -2.86 1.74
C ILE A 90 16.70 -2.51 0.61
N HIS A 91 16.27 -2.71 -0.63
CA HIS A 91 17.10 -2.55 -1.83
C HIS A 91 18.41 -3.35 -1.79
N PRO A 92 18.34 -4.69 -1.53
CA PRO A 92 19.55 -5.51 -1.41
C PRO A 92 20.40 -5.43 -2.68
N GLY A 93 21.70 -5.22 -2.49
CA GLY A 93 22.66 -5.12 -3.58
C GLY A 93 22.68 -3.77 -4.32
N SER A 94 21.96 -2.76 -3.85
CA SER A 94 22.02 -1.39 -4.38
C SER A 94 22.85 -0.46 -3.49
N SER A 95 23.24 0.72 -4.03
CA SER A 95 23.90 1.76 -3.25
C SER A 95 23.07 2.30 -2.08
N ASP A 96 21.74 2.11 -2.13
CA ASP A 96 20.78 2.54 -1.12
C ASP A 96 20.37 1.38 -0.18
N GLU A 97 21.16 0.31 -0.13
CA GLU A 97 20.86 -0.80 0.77
C GLU A 97 20.87 -0.33 2.23
N HIS A 98 19.77 -0.58 2.91
CA HIS A 98 19.65 -0.33 4.34
C HIS A 98 18.75 -1.40 4.98
N TYR A 99 18.73 -1.45 6.31
CA TYR A 99 17.99 -2.45 7.05
C TYR A 99 16.84 -1.83 7.83
N GLY A 100 15.73 -2.55 7.86
CA GLY A 100 14.56 -2.21 8.65
C GLY A 100 13.54 -1.31 7.94
N LEU A 101 12.29 -1.73 7.99
CA LEU A 101 11.15 -0.96 7.51
C LEU A 101 10.77 0.14 8.50
N ASN A 102 10.30 1.28 7.98
CA ASN A 102 9.73 2.34 8.80
C ASN A 102 8.45 1.89 9.53
N ALA A 103 8.04 2.65 10.55
CA ALA A 103 6.88 2.32 11.38
C ALA A 103 5.55 2.27 10.59
N ALA A 104 5.37 3.13 9.57
CA ALA A 104 4.17 3.15 8.75
C ALA A 104 4.03 1.87 7.91
N SER A 105 5.12 1.42 7.27
CA SER A 105 5.13 0.17 6.51
C SER A 105 4.86 -1.04 7.39
N ARG A 106 5.42 -1.07 8.61
CA ARG A 106 5.15 -2.14 9.59
C ARG A 106 3.70 -2.11 10.08
N ALA A 107 3.14 -0.93 10.36
CA ALA A 107 1.75 -0.78 10.77
C ALA A 107 0.77 -1.28 9.69
N ARG A 108 1.05 -1.04 8.41
CA ARG A 108 0.26 -1.56 7.30
C ARG A 108 0.25 -3.09 7.30
N LYS A 109 1.42 -3.73 7.46
CA LYS A 109 1.53 -5.19 7.52
C LYS A 109 0.80 -5.80 8.71
N VAL A 110 0.87 -5.16 9.88
CA VAL A 110 0.06 -5.53 11.06
C VAL A 110 -1.43 -5.45 10.74
N ALA A 111 -1.88 -4.38 10.08
CA ALA A 111 -3.28 -4.22 9.70
C ALA A 111 -3.76 -5.33 8.76
N THR A 112 -2.93 -5.75 7.80
CA THR A 112 -3.23 -6.88 6.91
C THR A 112 -3.38 -8.19 7.67
N ILE A 113 -2.42 -8.53 8.55
CA ILE A 113 -2.46 -9.75 9.36
C ILE A 113 -3.71 -9.75 10.27
N ARG A 114 -3.99 -8.63 10.92
CA ARG A 114 -5.18 -8.47 11.76
C ARG A 114 -6.48 -8.65 10.96
N SER A 115 -6.56 -8.06 9.77
CA SER A 115 -7.71 -8.19 8.87
C SER A 115 -7.92 -9.65 8.44
N PHE A 116 -6.85 -10.36 8.12
CA PHE A 116 -6.88 -11.76 7.73
C PHE A 116 -7.44 -12.65 8.86
N TYR A 117 -6.90 -12.56 10.05
CA TYR A 117 -7.37 -13.37 11.20
C TYR A 117 -8.78 -12.97 11.63
N LYS A 118 -9.15 -11.69 11.55
CA LYS A 118 -10.52 -11.24 11.77
C LYS A 118 -11.50 -11.85 10.77
N TYR A 119 -11.11 -11.94 9.48
CA TYR A 119 -11.91 -12.60 8.46
C TYR A 119 -12.10 -14.09 8.79
N LEU A 120 -11.03 -14.81 9.12
CA LEU A 120 -11.07 -16.23 9.42
C LEU A 120 -11.96 -16.55 10.61
N ALA A 121 -11.90 -15.76 11.69
CA ALA A 121 -12.70 -15.97 12.89
C ALA A 121 -14.16 -15.53 12.71
N ASN A 122 -14.39 -14.34 12.14
CA ASN A 122 -15.70 -13.70 12.21
C ASN A 122 -16.56 -13.92 10.95
N LYS A 123 -15.93 -14.12 9.78
CA LYS A 123 -16.63 -14.28 8.51
C LYS A 123 -16.61 -15.72 8.01
N ALA A 124 -15.43 -16.26 7.78
CA ALA A 124 -15.26 -17.62 7.28
C ALA A 124 -15.53 -18.69 8.36
N LYS A 125 -15.48 -18.36 9.65
CA LYS A 125 -15.66 -19.28 10.78
C LYS A 125 -14.73 -20.50 10.72
N LEU A 126 -13.53 -20.30 10.18
CA LEU A 126 -12.53 -21.37 10.03
C LEU A 126 -11.66 -21.55 11.27
N ILE A 127 -11.62 -20.55 12.15
CA ILE A 127 -10.93 -20.59 13.45
C ILE A 127 -11.92 -20.20 14.57
N PRO A 128 -11.84 -20.81 15.75
CA PRO A 128 -12.78 -20.52 16.85
C PRO A 128 -12.62 -19.11 17.40
N ASP A 129 -11.36 -18.68 17.59
CA ASP A 129 -11.01 -17.40 18.17
C ASP A 129 -10.02 -16.64 17.29
N ASN A 130 -9.99 -15.32 17.42
CA ASN A 130 -9.03 -14.47 16.70
C ASN A 130 -7.73 -14.29 17.52
N PRO A 131 -6.62 -14.98 17.19
CA PRO A 131 -5.38 -14.87 17.96
C PRO A 131 -4.72 -13.49 17.86
N MET A 132 -5.19 -12.63 16.94
CA MET A 132 -4.67 -11.28 16.69
C MET A 132 -5.58 -10.18 17.26
N GLN A 133 -6.50 -10.52 18.17
CA GLN A 133 -7.41 -9.57 18.76
C GLN A 133 -6.66 -8.45 19.50
N ASP A 134 -5.63 -8.84 20.26
CA ASP A 134 -4.81 -7.93 21.08
C ASP A 134 -3.51 -7.49 20.38
N LEU A 135 -3.42 -7.66 19.05
CA LEU A 135 -2.25 -7.26 18.30
C LEU A 135 -2.19 -5.73 18.16
N ASP A 136 -1.24 -5.09 18.83
CA ASP A 136 -1.01 -3.65 18.75
C ASP A 136 -0.34 -3.24 17.43
N SER A 137 -0.68 -2.04 16.98
CA SER A 137 0.01 -1.41 15.84
C SER A 137 1.23 -0.62 16.30
N PRO A 138 2.33 -0.62 15.54
CA PRO A 138 3.46 0.27 15.80
C PRO A 138 3.02 1.72 15.92
N ARG A 139 3.55 2.44 16.91
CA ARG A 139 3.27 3.87 17.06
C ARG A 139 3.88 4.65 15.90
N LEU A 140 3.06 5.46 15.25
CA LEU A 140 3.50 6.35 14.18
C LEU A 140 3.91 7.69 14.76
N LYS A 141 5.12 8.15 14.42
CA LYS A 141 5.50 9.54 14.68
C LYS A 141 4.70 10.44 13.74
N LYS A 142 3.93 11.37 14.30
CA LYS A 142 3.28 12.42 13.52
C LYS A 142 4.37 13.43 13.14
N SER A 143 4.66 13.58 11.86
CA SER A 143 5.45 14.69 11.33
C SER A 143 4.51 15.73 10.74
N LEU A 144 4.87 16.99 10.84
CA LEU A 144 4.17 18.03 10.09
C LEU A 144 4.40 17.81 8.59
N PRO A 145 3.37 18.00 7.76
CA PRO A 145 3.56 17.97 6.32
C PRO A 145 4.60 19.00 5.89
N ARG A 146 5.46 18.63 4.96
CA ARG A 146 6.30 19.60 4.25
C ARG A 146 5.50 20.13 3.07
N TYR A 147 5.45 21.41 2.92
CA TYR A 147 4.77 22.09 1.82
C TYR A 147 5.70 23.17 1.28
N LEU A 148 5.51 23.56 0.04
CA LEU A 148 6.16 24.72 -0.56
C LEU A 148 5.41 25.97 -0.09
N ASP A 149 6.12 27.01 0.29
CA ASP A 149 5.50 28.33 0.46
C ASP A 149 5.22 29.00 -0.90
N LEU A 150 4.72 30.23 -0.87
CA LEU A 150 4.35 30.92 -2.11
C LEU A 150 5.58 31.22 -2.98
N GLU A 151 6.68 31.65 -2.36
CA GLU A 151 7.91 32.01 -3.06
C GLU A 151 8.54 30.78 -3.71
N GLU A 152 8.71 29.70 -2.93
CA GLU A 152 9.19 28.41 -3.44
C GLU A 152 8.29 27.84 -4.56
N SER A 153 6.97 28.05 -4.46
CA SER A 153 6.02 27.59 -5.50
C SER A 153 6.18 28.38 -6.81
N LEU A 154 6.44 29.68 -6.73
CA LEU A 154 6.70 30.53 -7.89
C LEU A 154 8.04 30.19 -8.52
N GLU A 155 9.10 30.02 -7.73
CA GLU A 155 10.42 29.58 -8.21
C GLU A 155 10.34 28.23 -8.91
N LEU A 156 9.56 27.29 -8.38
CA LEU A 156 9.34 25.99 -9.02
C LEU A 156 8.69 26.16 -10.40
N LEU A 157 7.69 27.02 -10.53
CA LEU A 157 7.02 27.27 -11.83
C LEU A 157 7.97 27.95 -12.83
N ASP A 158 8.80 28.90 -12.37
CA ASP A 158 9.74 29.62 -13.21
C ASP A 158 10.91 28.73 -13.68
N SER A 159 11.22 27.67 -12.92
CA SER A 159 12.28 26.71 -13.27
C SER A 159 11.89 25.72 -14.37
N VAL A 160 10.63 25.70 -14.81
CA VAL A 160 10.16 24.75 -15.82
C VAL A 160 10.66 25.14 -17.20
N ASP A 161 11.44 24.25 -17.81
CA ASP A 161 12.04 24.44 -19.13
C ASP A 161 11.97 23.16 -20.01
N GLY A 162 12.54 23.24 -21.22
CA GLY A 162 12.69 22.09 -22.11
C GLY A 162 11.50 21.82 -23.03
N ALA A 163 11.60 20.71 -23.76
CA ALA A 163 10.69 20.35 -24.86
C ALA A 163 9.21 20.16 -24.43
N ASN A 164 8.95 19.92 -23.15
CA ASN A 164 7.61 19.70 -22.60
C ASN A 164 7.17 20.82 -21.64
N GLN A 165 7.82 21.99 -21.71
CA GLN A 165 7.61 23.10 -20.78
C GLN A 165 6.12 23.42 -20.56
N THR A 166 5.33 23.59 -21.62
CA THR A 166 3.92 23.91 -21.53
C THR A 166 3.13 22.87 -20.74
N ARG A 167 3.37 21.58 -21.03
CA ARG A 167 2.72 20.49 -20.30
C ARG A 167 3.11 20.48 -18.82
N ASP A 168 4.40 20.58 -18.55
CA ASP A 168 4.93 20.46 -17.20
C ASP A 168 4.53 21.66 -16.34
N TYR A 169 4.52 22.86 -16.92
CA TYR A 169 3.99 24.06 -16.28
C TYR A 169 2.49 23.93 -15.93
N CYS A 170 1.67 23.41 -16.85
CA CYS A 170 0.26 23.16 -16.62
C CYS A 170 0.05 22.13 -15.49
N ILE A 171 0.80 21.03 -15.50
CA ILE A 171 0.77 19.99 -14.45
C ILE A 171 1.04 20.61 -13.06
N LEU A 172 2.14 21.36 -12.93
CA LEU A 172 2.52 21.98 -11.67
C LEU A 172 1.51 23.03 -11.22
N THR A 173 1.01 23.85 -12.15
CA THR A 173 -0.03 24.85 -11.87
C THR A 173 -1.29 24.19 -11.31
N LEU A 174 -1.74 23.09 -11.90
CA LEU A 174 -2.89 22.33 -11.41
C LEU A 174 -2.64 21.71 -10.03
N PHE A 175 -1.44 21.17 -9.77
CA PHE A 175 -1.12 20.65 -8.45
C PHE A 175 -1.13 21.73 -7.37
N LEU A 176 -0.51 22.86 -7.63
CA LEU A 176 -0.39 23.97 -6.67
C LEU A 176 -1.74 24.65 -6.37
N ASN A 177 -2.60 24.80 -7.38
CA ASN A 177 -3.87 25.53 -7.22
C ASN A 177 -5.06 24.63 -6.89
N CYS A 178 -5.09 23.38 -7.43
CA CYS A 178 -6.25 22.50 -7.31
C CYS A 178 -6.04 21.37 -6.29
N GLY A 179 -4.83 21.14 -5.80
CA GLY A 179 -4.53 20.08 -4.85
C GLY A 179 -4.87 18.68 -5.37
N LEU A 180 -4.65 18.43 -6.65
CA LEU A 180 -4.91 17.15 -7.28
C LEU A 180 -3.97 16.07 -6.76
N ARG A 181 -4.46 14.82 -6.69
CA ARG A 181 -3.57 13.66 -6.57
C ARG A 181 -2.98 13.32 -7.93
N ILE A 182 -1.79 12.72 -7.95
CA ILE A 182 -1.15 12.26 -9.22
C ILE A 182 -2.12 11.40 -10.04
N SER A 183 -2.80 10.45 -9.41
CA SER A 183 -3.76 9.57 -10.09
C SER A 183 -4.98 10.30 -10.64
N GLU A 184 -5.40 11.38 -10.00
CA GLU A 184 -6.50 12.22 -10.47
C GLU A 184 -6.07 13.00 -11.71
N LEU A 185 -4.89 13.60 -11.67
CA LEU A 185 -4.34 14.35 -12.81
C LEU A 185 -4.11 13.45 -14.03
N VAL A 186 -3.48 12.28 -13.84
CA VAL A 186 -3.22 11.30 -14.93
C VAL A 186 -4.53 10.77 -15.55
N GLY A 187 -5.61 10.75 -14.77
CA GLY A 187 -6.92 10.28 -15.22
C GLY A 187 -7.78 11.36 -15.90
N LEU A 188 -7.31 12.61 -16.00
CA LEU A 188 -8.07 13.68 -16.63
C LEU A 188 -8.20 13.49 -18.14
N ASN A 189 -9.38 13.81 -18.65
CA ASN A 189 -9.68 13.92 -20.06
C ASN A 189 -10.04 15.36 -20.41
N VAL A 190 -9.89 15.75 -21.67
CA VAL A 190 -10.28 17.09 -22.14
C VAL A 190 -11.76 17.40 -21.85
N THR A 191 -12.62 16.38 -21.87
CA THR A 191 -14.06 16.50 -21.57
C THR A 191 -14.36 16.77 -20.09
N ASP A 192 -13.37 16.63 -19.19
CA ASP A 192 -13.53 16.91 -17.77
C ASP A 192 -13.37 18.41 -17.45
N VAL A 193 -12.84 19.18 -18.41
CA VAL A 193 -12.73 20.64 -18.33
C VAL A 193 -13.94 21.27 -19.05
N ARG A 194 -14.69 22.09 -18.32
CA ARG A 194 -15.82 22.87 -18.88
C ARG A 194 -15.78 24.27 -18.30
N ASP A 195 -15.59 25.26 -19.15
CA ASP A 195 -15.43 26.65 -18.78
C ASP A 195 -14.36 26.84 -17.68
N ASP A 196 -14.78 27.26 -16.49
CA ASP A 196 -13.93 27.42 -15.31
C ASP A 196 -14.00 26.23 -14.34
N GLN A 197 -14.54 25.08 -14.75
CA GLN A 197 -14.74 23.92 -13.92
C GLN A 197 -13.94 22.72 -14.39
N LEU A 198 -13.36 22.02 -13.43
CA LEU A 198 -12.65 20.75 -13.61
C LEU A 198 -13.36 19.64 -12.81
N ARG A 199 -13.88 18.65 -13.50
CA ARG A 199 -14.43 17.44 -12.90
C ARG A 199 -13.29 16.47 -12.59
N VAL A 200 -13.21 16.03 -11.34
CA VAL A 200 -12.15 15.13 -10.87
C VAL A 200 -12.76 13.87 -10.26
N LEU A 201 -12.28 12.72 -10.71
CA LEU A 201 -12.66 11.42 -10.17
C LEU A 201 -11.66 10.98 -9.10
N GLY A 202 -12.07 10.97 -7.84
CA GLY A 202 -11.25 10.63 -6.70
C GLY A 202 -11.33 9.15 -6.29
N LYS A 203 -10.71 8.84 -5.16
CA LYS A 203 -10.72 7.49 -4.59
C LYS A 203 -12.14 6.99 -4.33
N GLY A 204 -12.43 5.75 -4.74
CA GLY A 204 -13.74 5.13 -4.56
C GLY A 204 -14.80 5.66 -5.52
N ASN A 205 -14.37 6.11 -6.69
CA ASN A 205 -15.25 6.63 -7.76
C ASN A 205 -16.07 7.87 -7.34
N LYS A 206 -15.53 8.64 -6.36
CA LYS A 206 -16.19 9.88 -5.90
C LYS A 206 -15.79 11.03 -6.80
N GLU A 207 -16.80 11.66 -7.41
CA GLU A 207 -16.60 12.84 -8.23
C GLU A 207 -16.63 14.11 -7.38
N ARG A 208 -15.80 15.09 -7.76
CA ARG A 208 -15.86 16.46 -7.25
C ARG A 208 -15.57 17.44 -8.38
N ILE A 209 -16.13 18.62 -8.27
CA ILE A 209 -15.89 19.74 -9.18
C ILE A 209 -14.94 20.72 -8.47
N LEU A 210 -13.93 21.15 -9.18
CA LEU A 210 -12.99 22.19 -8.76
C LEU A 210 -13.14 23.39 -9.69
N PHE A 211 -13.06 24.60 -9.13
CA PHE A 211 -13.07 25.83 -9.93
C PHE A 211 -11.62 26.20 -10.29
N LEU A 212 -11.41 26.45 -11.57
CA LEU A 212 -10.12 26.85 -12.12
C LEU A 212 -9.99 28.37 -12.02
N ASN A 213 -8.98 28.84 -11.30
CA ASN A 213 -8.61 30.24 -11.28
C ASN A 213 -7.95 30.68 -12.60
N SER A 214 -7.69 31.98 -12.74
CA SER A 214 -7.09 32.53 -13.97
C SER A 214 -5.73 31.95 -14.32
N ALA A 215 -4.94 31.51 -13.34
CA ALA A 215 -3.65 30.87 -13.56
C ALA A 215 -3.83 29.47 -14.21
N CYS A 216 -4.77 28.68 -13.66
CA CYS A 216 -5.08 27.35 -14.21
C CYS A 216 -5.71 27.42 -15.61
N GLN A 217 -6.53 28.44 -15.87
CA GLN A 217 -7.16 28.63 -17.20
C GLN A 217 -6.14 29.05 -18.28
N LYS A 218 -5.09 29.78 -17.89
CA LYS A 218 -4.01 30.15 -18.80
C LYS A 218 -3.05 29.02 -19.10
N ALA A 219 -2.76 28.18 -18.10
CA ALA A 219 -1.86 27.04 -18.22
C ALA A 219 -2.45 25.94 -19.10
#